data_36e19647f6807383cb256dd869992af0
#
_entry.id   36e19647f6807383cb256dd869992af0
#
_cell.length_a   1.000
_cell.length_b   1.000
_cell.length_c   1.000
_cell.angle_alpha   90.00
_cell.angle_beta   90.00
_cell.angle_gamma   90.00
#
_symmetry.space_group_name_H-M   'P 1'
#
loop_
_entity.id
_entity.type
_entity.pdbx_description
1 polymer ?
#
loop_
_entity_poly.entity_id
_entity_poly.type
_entity_poly.pdbx_seq_one_letter_code
_entity_poly.pdbx_strand_id
1 'polypeptide(L)'
;MAAAEPADPVMIVVGGGAIALSTVQELCAMQGHRVVVLWRRDSDFARAVESIGAVFIAAARPDSSEGLDRAGVRHAITILALSPDDQLNLHAALLARDANPRIRVVLRQFNRTLAHKIEQNLPNCSVLSLAWHSAASYAAAAVDSSCFRGLQFPQPDGPLTGFAVRIAEDCGVAGDIVVQAERTLGARVVAVDGATDFPRDVVLAGEAELVVYGAIASLQPSAPSRSMPRGRPEIGRRLRSLLRRRRDHPARLNPILARLALATLAVFVVGTWYFHTVFGGAWLDAVYFVITTMTTTGYGDLTPDRSKPFDVVAAMLLMLSGIILTGLFIAFGASLLTRVHWVTMQGLRPVHRRGHIVVCGAGSIGTGVIELLLALDKRLVVIELAPDTTIVERARERQFDLLTGDASRDTTLDLCNLGAAHSLIALTNVDTLNLEIALGARARNPTMPIVLRIAEASFCGVDRPAFRLRDDLFRGCPRRSRFCRAVAVLRITRTRRLPRSGVRDRGDWQR
;
A
#
# COMPACT_ATOMS: atom_id res chain seq x y z
N MET A 1 -31.26 -47.48 -35.14
CA MET A 1 -30.84 -46.86 -33.88
C MET A 1 -29.72 -45.89 -34.22
N ALA A 2 -30.06 -44.62 -34.36
CA ALA A 2 -29.05 -43.57 -34.52
C ALA A 2 -28.32 -43.45 -33.20
N ALA A 3 -26.99 -43.59 -33.22
CA ALA A 3 -26.16 -43.30 -32.06
C ALA A 3 -26.38 -41.82 -31.72
N ALA A 4 -26.89 -41.53 -30.51
CA ALA A 4 -26.97 -40.19 -29.99
C ALA A 4 -25.55 -39.61 -30.01
N GLU A 5 -25.34 -38.50 -30.71
CA GLU A 5 -24.09 -37.74 -30.61
C GLU A 5 -23.79 -37.48 -29.13
N PRO A 6 -22.54 -37.68 -28.67
CA PRO A 6 -22.19 -37.41 -27.30
C PRO A 6 -22.47 -35.92 -27.01
N ALA A 7 -23.45 -35.69 -26.13
CA ALA A 7 -23.76 -34.33 -25.71
C ALA A 7 -22.49 -33.63 -25.24
N ASP A 8 -22.24 -32.41 -25.72
CA ASP A 8 -21.07 -31.61 -25.34
C ASP A 8 -20.89 -31.60 -23.83
N PRO A 9 -19.66 -31.80 -23.32
CA PRO A 9 -19.39 -31.85 -21.89
C PRO A 9 -19.76 -30.51 -21.22
N VAL A 10 -20.49 -30.60 -20.11
CA VAL A 10 -21.00 -29.42 -19.39
C VAL A 10 -19.96 -28.89 -18.41
N MET A 11 -19.70 -27.60 -18.46
CA MET A 11 -18.96 -26.84 -17.45
C MET A 11 -19.89 -25.89 -16.72
N ILE A 12 -19.89 -25.93 -15.40
CA ILE A 12 -20.73 -25.07 -14.55
C ILE A 12 -19.90 -23.97 -13.94
N VAL A 13 -20.34 -22.72 -14.07
CA VAL A 13 -19.77 -21.56 -13.40
C VAL A 13 -20.75 -21.06 -12.35
N VAL A 14 -20.38 -21.14 -11.09
CA VAL A 14 -21.15 -20.59 -9.95
C VAL A 14 -20.53 -19.26 -9.57
N GLY A 15 -21.21 -18.13 -9.87
CA GLY A 15 -20.70 -16.82 -9.55
C GLY A 15 -21.21 -15.74 -10.50
N GLY A 16 -21.06 -14.49 -10.08
CA GLY A 16 -21.42 -13.31 -10.84
C GLY A 16 -20.31 -12.26 -10.88
N GLY A 17 -20.56 -11.19 -11.64
CA GLY A 17 -19.62 -10.08 -11.80
C GLY A 17 -18.51 -10.31 -12.83
N ALA A 18 -17.54 -9.40 -12.84
CA ALA A 18 -16.56 -9.29 -13.93
C ALA A 18 -15.66 -10.53 -14.10
N ILE A 19 -15.29 -11.21 -13.01
CA ILE A 19 -14.43 -12.41 -13.06
C ILE A 19 -15.18 -13.59 -13.68
N ALA A 20 -16.40 -13.85 -13.20
CA ALA A 20 -17.23 -14.91 -13.76
C ALA A 20 -17.50 -14.67 -15.25
N LEU A 21 -17.84 -13.43 -15.63
CA LEU A 21 -18.09 -13.07 -17.03
C LEU A 21 -16.85 -13.27 -17.92
N SER A 22 -15.68 -12.83 -17.48
CA SER A 22 -14.44 -13.04 -18.22
C SER A 22 -14.09 -14.50 -18.36
N THR A 23 -14.32 -15.31 -17.30
CA THR A 23 -14.08 -16.76 -17.35
C THR A 23 -15.03 -17.44 -18.32
N VAL A 24 -16.32 -17.06 -18.32
CA VAL A 24 -17.31 -17.57 -19.29
C VAL A 24 -16.91 -17.23 -20.72
N GLN A 25 -16.42 -16.00 -20.98
CA GLN A 25 -15.94 -15.60 -22.30
C GLN A 25 -14.80 -16.51 -22.80
N GLU A 26 -13.82 -16.78 -21.95
CA GLU A 26 -12.69 -17.65 -22.30
C GLU A 26 -13.13 -19.09 -22.49
N LEU A 27 -14.02 -19.61 -21.64
CA LEU A 27 -14.53 -20.99 -21.77
C LEU A 27 -15.34 -21.18 -23.06
N CYS A 28 -16.21 -20.21 -23.40
CA CYS A 28 -16.98 -20.29 -24.66
C CYS A 28 -16.07 -20.15 -25.88
N ALA A 29 -14.97 -19.40 -25.81
CA ALA A 29 -14.00 -19.29 -26.90
C ALA A 29 -13.22 -20.60 -27.16
N MET A 30 -13.13 -21.49 -26.16
CA MET A 30 -12.42 -22.79 -26.28
C MET A 30 -13.15 -23.85 -27.06
N GLN A 31 -14.35 -23.65 -27.56
CA GLN A 31 -15.18 -24.62 -28.30
C GLN A 31 -15.24 -26.07 -27.72
N GLY A 32 -16.31 -26.79 -28.00
CA GLY A 32 -16.46 -28.20 -27.58
C GLY A 32 -16.96 -28.38 -26.14
N HIS A 33 -17.48 -27.32 -25.51
CA HIS A 33 -18.06 -27.39 -24.17
C HIS A 33 -19.33 -26.55 -24.08
N ARG A 34 -20.33 -27.07 -23.36
CA ARG A 34 -21.51 -26.28 -22.99
C ARG A 34 -21.26 -25.60 -21.64
N VAL A 35 -21.28 -24.28 -21.60
CA VAL A 35 -21.08 -23.50 -20.40
C VAL A 35 -22.43 -23.11 -19.78
N VAL A 36 -22.63 -23.43 -18.50
CA VAL A 36 -23.82 -23.12 -17.73
C VAL A 36 -23.42 -22.21 -16.56
N VAL A 37 -24.05 -21.06 -16.46
CA VAL A 37 -23.80 -20.10 -15.39
C VAL A 37 -24.95 -20.10 -14.39
N LEU A 38 -24.64 -20.42 -13.15
CA LEU A 38 -25.59 -20.46 -12.04
C LEU A 38 -25.35 -19.27 -11.12
N TRP A 39 -26.30 -18.32 -11.09
CA TRP A 39 -26.20 -17.15 -10.23
C TRP A 39 -27.55 -16.61 -9.78
N ARG A 40 -27.51 -15.61 -8.90
CA ARG A 40 -28.70 -14.89 -8.45
C ARG A 40 -29.31 -14.12 -9.62
N ARG A 41 -30.61 -13.81 -9.54
CA ARG A 41 -31.31 -13.09 -10.57
C ARG A 41 -30.68 -11.69 -10.77
N ASP A 42 -30.07 -11.49 -11.93
CA ASP A 42 -29.44 -10.26 -12.38
C ASP A 42 -29.65 -10.16 -13.90
N SER A 43 -30.54 -9.26 -14.33
CA SER A 43 -30.95 -9.15 -15.72
C SER A 43 -29.82 -8.70 -16.67
N ASP A 44 -28.92 -7.83 -16.16
CA ASP A 44 -27.84 -7.30 -16.99
C ASP A 44 -26.73 -8.33 -17.14
N PHE A 45 -26.40 -9.02 -16.05
CA PHE A 45 -25.45 -10.11 -16.06
C PHE A 45 -25.95 -11.29 -16.89
N ALA A 46 -27.23 -11.65 -16.77
CA ALA A 46 -27.84 -12.73 -17.56
C ALA A 46 -27.74 -12.42 -19.07
N ARG A 47 -28.13 -11.23 -19.50
CA ARG A 47 -28.02 -10.81 -20.92
C ARG A 47 -26.57 -10.83 -21.40
N ALA A 48 -25.63 -10.42 -20.58
CA ALA A 48 -24.22 -10.47 -20.92
C ALA A 48 -23.71 -11.91 -21.09
N VAL A 49 -24.12 -12.85 -20.22
CA VAL A 49 -23.78 -14.27 -20.31
C VAL A 49 -24.39 -14.92 -21.56
N GLU A 50 -25.68 -14.68 -21.84
CA GLU A 50 -26.37 -15.21 -22.97
C GLU A 50 -25.81 -14.66 -24.30
N SER A 51 -25.40 -13.41 -24.36
CA SER A 51 -24.76 -12.81 -25.55
C SER A 51 -23.41 -13.43 -25.91
N ILE A 52 -22.78 -14.16 -24.97
CA ILE A 52 -21.51 -14.88 -25.18
C ILE A 52 -21.77 -16.34 -25.66
N GLY A 53 -23.02 -16.78 -25.59
CA GLY A 53 -23.41 -18.17 -25.97
C GLY A 53 -23.46 -19.16 -24.81
N ALA A 54 -23.37 -18.69 -23.57
CA ALA A 54 -23.54 -19.52 -22.37
C ALA A 54 -25.00 -19.53 -21.90
N VAL A 55 -25.38 -20.58 -21.16
CA VAL A 55 -26.73 -20.73 -20.60
C VAL A 55 -26.75 -20.11 -19.19
N PHE A 56 -27.66 -19.17 -18.94
CA PHE A 56 -27.84 -18.59 -17.62
C PHE A 56 -29.00 -19.24 -16.85
N ILE A 57 -28.75 -19.68 -15.63
CA ILE A 57 -29.75 -20.23 -14.71
C ILE A 57 -29.82 -19.35 -13.47
N ALA A 58 -30.97 -18.72 -13.27
CA ALA A 58 -31.23 -17.95 -12.07
C ALA A 58 -31.58 -18.87 -10.89
N ALA A 59 -30.88 -18.70 -9.77
CA ALA A 59 -31.16 -19.38 -8.52
C ALA A 59 -31.09 -18.40 -7.34
N ALA A 60 -32.04 -18.49 -6.43
CA ALA A 60 -32.02 -17.67 -5.22
C ALA A 60 -30.80 -18.01 -4.34
N ARG A 61 -30.45 -19.27 -4.31
CA ARG A 61 -29.25 -19.82 -3.66
C ARG A 61 -28.42 -20.62 -4.67
N PRO A 62 -27.41 -20.01 -5.26
CA PRO A 62 -26.54 -20.69 -6.25
C PRO A 62 -25.76 -21.87 -5.65
N ASP A 63 -25.61 -21.91 -4.36
CA ASP A 63 -24.95 -22.95 -3.57
C ASP A 63 -25.93 -24.00 -3.03
N SER A 64 -27.12 -24.17 -3.61
CA SER A 64 -28.08 -25.21 -3.23
C SER A 64 -28.02 -26.43 -4.13
N SER A 65 -28.37 -27.60 -3.58
CA SER A 65 -28.46 -28.85 -4.36
C SER A 65 -29.44 -28.72 -5.51
N GLU A 66 -30.60 -28.06 -5.31
CA GLU A 66 -31.58 -27.82 -6.38
C GLU A 66 -31.02 -26.96 -7.51
N GLY A 67 -30.27 -25.87 -7.17
CA GLY A 67 -29.63 -25.03 -8.18
C GLY A 67 -28.59 -25.78 -9.00
N LEU A 68 -27.77 -26.58 -8.34
CA LEU A 68 -26.73 -27.40 -8.98
C LEU A 68 -27.34 -28.53 -9.80
N ASP A 69 -28.40 -29.18 -9.36
CA ASP A 69 -29.10 -30.21 -10.18
C ASP A 69 -29.72 -29.59 -11.43
N ARG A 70 -30.33 -28.40 -11.35
CA ARG A 70 -30.83 -27.67 -12.53
C ARG A 70 -29.72 -27.28 -13.49
N ALA A 71 -28.51 -27.02 -13.00
CA ALA A 71 -27.33 -26.75 -13.80
C ALA A 71 -26.72 -28.03 -14.42
N GLY A 72 -27.20 -29.23 -14.06
CA GLY A 72 -26.75 -30.48 -14.60
C GLY A 72 -25.46 -31.02 -13.96
N VAL A 73 -25.25 -30.77 -12.67
CA VAL A 73 -24.01 -31.12 -11.94
C VAL A 73 -23.65 -32.61 -12.04
N ARG A 74 -24.64 -33.49 -12.11
CA ARG A 74 -24.44 -34.98 -12.19
C ARG A 74 -23.67 -35.40 -13.42
N HIS A 75 -23.78 -34.63 -14.53
CA HIS A 75 -23.15 -34.92 -15.82
C HIS A 75 -22.05 -33.88 -16.15
N ALA A 76 -21.82 -32.90 -15.31
CA ALA A 76 -20.80 -31.88 -15.53
C ALA A 76 -19.39 -32.46 -15.34
N ILE A 77 -18.47 -32.03 -16.21
CA ILE A 77 -17.06 -32.40 -16.09
C ILE A 77 -16.30 -31.49 -15.12
N THR A 78 -16.73 -30.22 -14.99
CA THR A 78 -16.06 -29.22 -14.19
C THR A 78 -17.06 -28.25 -13.56
N ILE A 79 -16.82 -27.88 -12.30
CA ILE A 79 -17.47 -26.76 -11.65
C ILE A 79 -16.41 -25.70 -11.29
N LEU A 80 -16.70 -24.44 -11.64
CA LEU A 80 -15.89 -23.27 -11.29
C LEU A 80 -16.70 -22.41 -10.31
N ALA A 81 -16.34 -22.41 -9.03
CA ALA A 81 -16.97 -21.58 -8.00
C ALA A 81 -16.20 -20.26 -7.86
N LEU A 82 -16.74 -19.19 -8.46
CA LEU A 82 -16.05 -17.90 -8.68
C LEU A 82 -16.71 -16.71 -7.97
N SER A 83 -17.63 -16.97 -7.05
CA SER A 83 -18.26 -15.93 -6.22
C SER A 83 -17.20 -15.10 -5.45
N PRO A 84 -17.46 -13.82 -5.13
CA PRO A 84 -16.65 -13.10 -4.15
C PRO A 84 -16.77 -13.63 -2.72
N ASP A 85 -17.74 -14.48 -2.46
CA ASP A 85 -18.00 -15.13 -1.15
C ASP A 85 -17.32 -16.50 -1.09
N ASP A 86 -16.29 -16.61 -0.25
CA ASP A 86 -15.52 -17.83 -0.05
C ASP A 86 -16.35 -18.99 0.50
N GLN A 87 -17.34 -18.70 1.37
CA GLN A 87 -18.20 -19.73 1.96
C GLN A 87 -19.13 -20.32 0.91
N LEU A 88 -19.72 -19.46 0.06
CA LEU A 88 -20.57 -19.90 -1.04
C LEU A 88 -19.77 -20.79 -2.01
N ASN A 89 -18.53 -20.40 -2.33
CA ASN A 89 -17.67 -21.18 -3.23
C ASN A 89 -17.37 -22.56 -2.66
N LEU A 90 -17.00 -22.64 -1.38
CA LEU A 90 -16.70 -23.90 -0.72
C LEU A 90 -17.94 -24.79 -0.62
N HIS A 91 -19.09 -24.21 -0.23
CA HIS A 91 -20.34 -24.94 -0.13
C HIS A 91 -20.80 -25.51 -1.48
N ALA A 92 -20.79 -24.69 -2.54
CA ALA A 92 -21.10 -25.15 -3.89
C ALA A 92 -20.16 -26.27 -4.36
N ALA A 93 -18.86 -26.16 -4.06
CA ALA A 93 -17.86 -27.18 -4.39
C ALA A 93 -18.13 -28.52 -3.69
N LEU A 94 -18.46 -28.49 -2.39
CA LEU A 94 -18.76 -29.70 -1.60
C LEU A 94 -20.03 -30.39 -2.09
N LEU A 95 -21.11 -29.63 -2.32
CA LEU A 95 -22.37 -30.18 -2.84
C LEU A 95 -22.20 -30.74 -4.25
N ALA A 96 -21.42 -30.06 -5.10
CA ALA A 96 -21.15 -30.57 -6.43
C ALA A 96 -20.36 -31.89 -6.40
N ARG A 97 -19.43 -32.03 -5.48
CA ARG A 97 -18.64 -33.25 -5.28
C ARG A 97 -19.51 -34.40 -4.72
N ASP A 98 -20.43 -34.08 -3.82
CA ASP A 98 -21.39 -35.06 -3.31
C ASP A 98 -22.30 -35.58 -4.42
N ALA A 99 -22.83 -34.70 -5.28
CA ALA A 99 -23.68 -35.06 -6.41
C ALA A 99 -22.90 -35.77 -7.56
N ASN A 100 -21.63 -35.44 -7.75
CA ASN A 100 -20.77 -36.01 -8.78
C ASN A 100 -19.33 -36.17 -8.26
N PRO A 101 -18.97 -37.37 -7.76
CA PRO A 101 -17.63 -37.64 -7.22
C PRO A 101 -16.47 -37.48 -8.21
N ARG A 102 -16.74 -37.50 -9.52
CA ARG A 102 -15.71 -37.36 -10.53
C ARG A 102 -15.51 -35.92 -11.03
N ILE A 103 -16.38 -35.00 -10.62
CA ILE A 103 -16.32 -33.62 -11.10
C ILE A 103 -14.99 -32.97 -10.74
N ARG A 104 -14.39 -32.25 -11.69
CA ARG A 104 -13.26 -31.38 -11.40
C ARG A 104 -13.77 -30.11 -10.73
N VAL A 105 -13.17 -29.72 -9.62
CA VAL A 105 -13.53 -28.51 -8.89
C VAL A 105 -12.44 -27.46 -9.07
N VAL A 106 -12.83 -26.27 -9.53
CA VAL A 106 -11.99 -25.08 -9.55
C VAL A 106 -12.65 -24.04 -8.65
N LEU A 107 -11.96 -23.61 -7.62
CA LEU A 107 -12.57 -22.83 -6.55
C LEU A 107 -11.73 -21.59 -6.29
N ARG A 108 -12.40 -20.45 -6.26
CA ARG A 108 -11.80 -19.18 -5.84
C ARG A 108 -11.83 -19.09 -4.32
N GLN A 109 -10.67 -18.78 -3.72
CA GLN A 109 -10.53 -18.64 -2.28
C GLN A 109 -9.59 -17.49 -1.94
N PHE A 110 -9.96 -16.63 -0.99
CA PHE A 110 -9.11 -15.55 -0.52
C PHE A 110 -8.11 -16.03 0.53
N ASN A 111 -8.54 -16.92 1.42
CA ASN A 111 -7.70 -17.43 2.51
C ASN A 111 -6.76 -18.54 2.03
N ARG A 112 -5.46 -18.24 1.95
CA ARG A 112 -4.43 -19.17 1.48
C ARG A 112 -4.29 -20.42 2.33
N THR A 113 -4.33 -20.26 3.66
CA THR A 113 -4.21 -21.41 4.57
C THR A 113 -5.36 -22.40 4.39
N LEU A 114 -6.57 -21.87 4.21
CA LEU A 114 -7.75 -22.68 3.91
C LEU A 114 -7.65 -23.29 2.50
N ALA A 115 -7.19 -22.54 1.51
CA ALA A 115 -6.98 -23.02 0.14
C ALA A 115 -6.09 -24.25 0.11
N HIS A 116 -4.95 -24.21 0.76
CA HIS A 116 -4.02 -25.36 0.84
C HIS A 116 -4.63 -26.59 1.53
N LYS A 117 -5.38 -26.38 2.63
CA LYS A 117 -6.10 -27.46 3.30
C LYS A 117 -7.19 -28.09 2.42
N ILE A 118 -7.88 -27.26 1.64
CA ILE A 118 -8.91 -27.74 0.71
C ILE A 118 -8.26 -28.60 -0.39
N GLU A 119 -7.19 -28.15 -1.02
CA GLU A 119 -6.49 -28.91 -2.06
C GLU A 119 -5.93 -30.25 -1.54
N GLN A 120 -5.42 -30.27 -0.30
CA GLN A 120 -4.92 -31.50 0.31
C GLN A 120 -6.01 -32.52 0.62
N ASN A 121 -7.23 -32.06 0.94
CA ASN A 121 -8.32 -32.93 1.38
C ASN A 121 -9.39 -33.20 0.33
N LEU A 122 -9.44 -32.41 -0.75
CA LEU A 122 -10.39 -32.60 -1.86
C LEU A 122 -9.64 -33.05 -3.11
N PRO A 123 -9.70 -34.33 -3.48
CA PRO A 123 -9.07 -34.82 -4.71
C PRO A 123 -9.68 -34.14 -5.93
N ASN A 124 -8.89 -33.94 -6.99
CA ASN A 124 -9.31 -33.27 -8.23
C ASN A 124 -9.88 -31.85 -8.02
N CYS A 125 -9.34 -31.13 -7.01
CA CYS A 125 -9.69 -29.77 -6.69
C CYS A 125 -8.49 -28.86 -6.91
N SER A 126 -8.69 -27.72 -7.58
CA SER A 126 -7.71 -26.67 -7.73
C SER A 126 -8.24 -25.39 -7.09
N VAL A 127 -7.50 -24.82 -6.17
CA VAL A 127 -7.90 -23.58 -5.49
C VAL A 127 -7.07 -22.40 -6.00
N LEU A 128 -7.73 -21.41 -6.53
CA LEU A 128 -7.10 -20.23 -7.10
C LEU A 128 -7.33 -19.01 -6.22
N SER A 129 -6.24 -18.47 -5.67
CA SER A 129 -6.27 -17.21 -4.95
C SER A 129 -5.86 -16.05 -5.87
N LEU A 130 -6.84 -15.25 -6.28
CA LEU A 130 -6.59 -14.03 -7.06
C LEU A 130 -5.67 -13.06 -6.32
N ALA A 131 -5.84 -12.96 -5.00
CA ALA A 131 -4.99 -12.13 -4.17
C ALA A 131 -3.52 -12.54 -4.28
N TRP A 132 -3.24 -13.85 -4.25
CA TRP A 132 -1.90 -14.39 -4.34
C TRP A 132 -1.26 -14.18 -5.73
N HIS A 133 -2.00 -14.49 -6.80
CA HIS A 133 -1.51 -14.31 -8.17
C HIS A 133 -1.27 -12.83 -8.50
N SER A 134 -2.13 -11.94 -7.99
CA SER A 134 -1.94 -10.49 -8.13
C SER A 134 -0.74 -10.00 -7.32
N ALA A 135 -0.55 -10.51 -6.10
CA ALA A 135 0.54 -10.11 -5.22
C ALA A 135 1.92 -10.28 -5.86
N ALA A 136 2.12 -11.38 -6.61
CA ALA A 136 3.37 -11.62 -7.33
C ALA A 136 3.69 -10.50 -8.34
N SER A 137 2.68 -10.01 -9.07
CA SER A 137 2.86 -8.92 -10.04
C SER A 137 3.13 -7.58 -9.35
N TYR A 138 2.44 -7.27 -8.25
CA TYR A 138 2.71 -6.05 -7.48
C TYR A 138 4.09 -6.07 -6.83
N ALA A 139 4.49 -7.20 -6.25
CA ALA A 139 5.82 -7.35 -5.65
C ALA A 139 6.93 -7.21 -6.71
N ALA A 140 6.79 -7.86 -7.87
CA ALA A 140 7.73 -7.74 -8.97
C ALA A 140 7.89 -6.31 -9.46
N ALA A 141 6.76 -5.61 -9.72
CA ALA A 141 6.74 -4.22 -10.18
C ALA A 141 7.33 -3.24 -9.14
N ALA A 142 7.19 -3.53 -7.86
CA ALA A 142 7.75 -2.70 -6.79
C ALA A 142 9.26 -2.84 -6.66
N VAL A 143 9.79 -4.04 -6.93
CA VAL A 143 11.23 -4.31 -6.93
C VAL A 143 11.88 -3.76 -8.19
N ASP A 144 11.23 -3.93 -9.33
CA ASP A 144 11.69 -3.45 -10.63
C ASP A 144 10.51 -2.88 -11.43
N SER A 145 10.51 -1.57 -11.62
CA SER A 145 9.42 -0.84 -12.30
C SER A 145 9.26 -1.19 -13.79
N SER A 146 10.18 -1.94 -14.39
CA SER A 146 10.07 -2.46 -15.75
C SER A 146 9.34 -3.82 -15.82
N CYS A 147 9.14 -4.48 -14.66
CA CYS A 147 8.34 -5.68 -14.57
C CYS A 147 6.86 -5.35 -14.68
N PHE A 148 6.18 -5.97 -15.63
CA PHE A 148 4.74 -5.81 -15.84
C PHE A 148 3.93 -7.03 -15.37
N ARG A 149 4.58 -8.17 -15.14
CA ARG A 149 3.93 -9.38 -14.63
C ARG A 149 4.89 -10.20 -13.77
N GLY A 150 4.46 -10.53 -12.56
CA GLY A 150 5.14 -11.45 -11.67
C GLY A 150 4.42 -12.79 -11.60
N LEU A 151 5.18 -13.86 -11.46
CA LEU A 151 4.68 -15.22 -11.29
C LEU A 151 5.42 -15.87 -10.13
N GLN A 152 4.69 -16.54 -9.26
CA GLN A 152 5.28 -17.43 -8.27
C GLN A 152 4.80 -18.86 -8.56
N PHE A 153 5.73 -19.78 -8.70
CA PHE A 153 5.39 -21.18 -8.84
C PHE A 153 4.83 -21.72 -7.51
N PRO A 154 3.94 -22.72 -7.55
CA PRO A 154 3.24 -23.23 -6.35
C PRO A 154 4.13 -23.91 -5.30
N GLN A 155 5.42 -24.05 -5.54
CA GLN A 155 6.37 -24.53 -4.54
C GLN A 155 6.54 -23.49 -3.41
N PRO A 156 6.57 -23.91 -2.12
CA PRO A 156 6.66 -23.00 -0.98
C PRO A 156 7.82 -22.02 -1.04
N ASP A 157 8.96 -22.46 -1.58
CA ASP A 157 10.20 -21.69 -1.70
C ASP A 157 10.54 -21.34 -3.16
N GLY A 158 9.57 -21.44 -4.07
CA GLY A 158 9.77 -21.13 -5.48
C GLY A 158 10.18 -19.67 -5.67
N PRO A 159 11.16 -19.37 -6.52
CA PRO A 159 11.59 -17.99 -6.75
C PRO A 159 10.45 -17.18 -7.37
N LEU A 160 10.32 -15.92 -6.94
CA LEU A 160 9.48 -14.97 -7.65
C LEU A 160 10.13 -14.68 -9.00
N THR A 161 9.43 -15.06 -10.07
CA THR A 161 9.84 -14.82 -11.45
C THR A 161 8.96 -13.74 -12.08
N GLY A 162 9.40 -13.16 -13.19
CA GLY A 162 8.58 -12.13 -13.84
C GLY A 162 9.01 -11.84 -15.26
N PHE A 163 8.12 -11.12 -15.93
CA PHE A 163 8.36 -10.57 -17.25
C PHE A 163 8.68 -9.08 -17.10
N ALA A 164 9.78 -8.66 -17.70
CA ALA A 164 10.22 -7.27 -17.71
C ALA A 164 10.49 -6.80 -19.15
N VAL A 165 10.23 -5.52 -19.41
CA VAL A 165 10.61 -4.87 -20.67
C VAL A 165 11.94 -4.17 -20.48
N ARG A 166 12.88 -4.42 -21.39
CA ARG A 166 14.23 -3.84 -21.38
C ARG A 166 14.57 -3.25 -22.75
N ILE A 167 15.37 -2.21 -22.75
CA ILE A 167 16.02 -1.71 -23.96
C ILE A 167 17.43 -2.30 -24.00
N ALA A 168 17.85 -2.83 -25.14
CA ALA A 168 19.14 -3.53 -25.28
C ALA A 168 20.32 -2.65 -24.89
N GLU A 169 20.34 -1.36 -25.24
CA GLU A 169 21.36 -0.40 -24.89
C GLU A 169 21.41 -0.15 -23.37
N ASP A 170 20.26 0.04 -22.72
CA ASP A 170 20.17 0.30 -21.27
C ASP A 170 20.70 -0.86 -20.44
N CYS A 171 20.69 -2.08 -20.99
CA CYS A 171 21.15 -3.31 -20.36
C CYS A 171 22.57 -3.69 -20.76
N GLY A 172 23.21 -2.95 -21.68
CA GLY A 172 24.55 -3.24 -22.17
C GLY A 172 24.66 -4.50 -23.03
N VAL A 173 23.57 -4.92 -23.68
CA VAL A 173 23.50 -6.07 -24.60
C VAL A 173 23.25 -5.67 -26.04
N ALA A 174 23.38 -4.39 -26.36
CA ALA A 174 23.36 -3.89 -27.73
C ALA A 174 24.52 -4.46 -28.52
N GLY A 175 24.25 -5.01 -29.72
CA GLY A 175 25.23 -5.67 -30.56
C GLY A 175 25.49 -7.15 -30.24
N ASP A 176 24.97 -7.65 -29.10
CA ASP A 176 25.03 -9.08 -28.77
C ASP A 176 23.98 -9.87 -29.56
N ILE A 177 24.24 -11.15 -29.79
CA ILE A 177 23.18 -12.09 -30.21
C ILE A 177 22.29 -12.45 -29.02
N VAL A 178 21.03 -12.86 -29.28
CA VAL A 178 20.05 -13.18 -28.23
C VAL A 178 20.61 -14.16 -27.19
N VAL A 179 21.32 -15.23 -27.63
CA VAL A 179 21.86 -16.24 -26.71
C VAL A 179 22.90 -15.64 -25.76
N GLN A 180 23.70 -14.69 -26.21
CA GLN A 180 24.70 -14.02 -25.39
C GLN A 180 24.04 -13.02 -24.44
N ALA A 181 23.07 -12.26 -24.92
CA ALA A 181 22.26 -11.37 -24.11
C ALA A 181 21.53 -12.12 -22.98
N GLU A 182 20.97 -13.29 -23.22
CA GLU A 182 20.35 -14.14 -22.18
C GLU A 182 21.35 -14.52 -21.06
N ARG A 183 22.58 -14.82 -21.42
CA ARG A 183 23.63 -15.13 -20.44
C ARG A 183 24.04 -13.92 -19.62
N THR A 184 24.16 -12.77 -20.27
CA THR A 184 24.52 -11.50 -19.61
C THR A 184 23.41 -11.04 -18.66
N LEU A 185 22.15 -11.16 -19.10
CA LEU A 185 20.99 -10.77 -18.32
C LEU A 185 20.60 -11.78 -17.24
N GLY A 186 21.06 -13.02 -17.31
CA GLY A 186 20.60 -14.10 -16.44
C GLY A 186 19.11 -14.40 -16.59
N ALA A 187 18.54 -14.13 -17.78
CA ALA A 187 17.12 -14.19 -18.05
C ALA A 187 16.88 -14.65 -19.49
N ARG A 188 15.72 -15.27 -19.78
CA ARG A 188 15.34 -15.65 -21.13
C ARG A 188 14.69 -14.49 -21.88
N VAL A 189 15.09 -14.27 -23.11
CA VAL A 189 14.41 -13.35 -24.03
C VAL A 189 13.21 -14.07 -24.64
N VAL A 190 12.02 -13.50 -24.42
CA VAL A 190 10.72 -14.07 -24.85
C VAL A 190 10.20 -13.37 -26.11
N ALA A 191 10.50 -12.08 -26.26
CA ALA A 191 10.17 -11.33 -27.45
C ALA A 191 11.23 -10.25 -27.72
N VAL A 192 11.44 -9.93 -29.00
CA VAL A 192 12.27 -8.85 -29.51
C VAL A 192 11.39 -7.99 -30.38
N ASP A 193 11.29 -6.68 -30.07
CA ASP A 193 10.43 -5.70 -30.77
C ASP A 193 8.99 -6.20 -30.96
N GLY A 194 8.47 -6.93 -29.98
CA GLY A 194 7.12 -7.48 -29.98
C GLY A 194 6.96 -8.80 -30.76
N ALA A 195 7.98 -9.29 -31.47
CA ALA A 195 7.97 -10.59 -32.11
C ALA A 195 8.35 -11.69 -31.12
N THR A 196 7.53 -12.74 -31.03
CA THR A 196 7.79 -13.93 -30.17
C THR A 196 8.51 -15.04 -30.91
N ASP A 197 8.47 -15.01 -32.24
CA ASP A 197 9.19 -15.92 -33.13
C ASP A 197 10.35 -15.15 -33.78
N PHE A 198 11.56 -15.45 -33.36
CA PHE A 198 12.79 -14.80 -33.81
C PHE A 198 13.96 -15.77 -33.77
N PRO A 199 14.92 -15.67 -34.69
CA PRO A 199 16.15 -16.48 -34.67
C PRO A 199 16.97 -16.17 -33.42
N ARG A 200 17.58 -17.19 -32.82
CA ARG A 200 18.39 -17.04 -31.59
C ARG A 200 19.73 -16.35 -31.81
N ASP A 201 20.18 -16.26 -33.05
CA ASP A 201 21.41 -15.61 -33.54
C ASP A 201 21.19 -14.17 -34.01
N VAL A 202 19.96 -13.65 -33.88
CA VAL A 202 19.67 -12.24 -34.19
C VAL A 202 20.54 -11.32 -33.33
N VAL A 203 21.20 -10.37 -34.01
CA VAL A 203 21.96 -9.31 -33.33
C VAL A 203 21.01 -8.23 -32.86
N LEU A 204 21.07 -7.88 -31.58
CA LEU A 204 20.19 -6.90 -30.95
C LEU A 204 20.60 -5.47 -31.32
N ALA A 205 19.72 -4.73 -31.94
CA ALA A 205 19.89 -3.28 -32.14
C ALA A 205 19.89 -2.54 -30.79
N GLY A 206 20.56 -1.40 -30.70
CA GLY A 206 20.62 -0.62 -29.45
C GLY A 206 19.25 -0.25 -28.90
N GLU A 207 18.33 0.15 -29.76
CA GLU A 207 16.95 0.54 -29.41
C GLU A 207 15.98 -0.66 -29.30
N ALA A 208 16.46 -1.89 -29.55
CA ALA A 208 15.60 -3.09 -29.52
C ALA A 208 14.91 -3.25 -28.16
N GLU A 209 13.60 -3.41 -28.20
CA GLU A 209 12.77 -3.68 -27.01
C GLU A 209 12.73 -5.20 -26.75
N LEU A 210 13.28 -5.61 -25.62
CA LEU A 210 13.36 -6.99 -25.20
C LEU A 210 12.31 -7.28 -24.12
N VAL A 211 11.48 -8.28 -24.31
CA VAL A 211 10.70 -8.87 -23.22
C VAL A 211 11.51 -10.02 -22.64
N VAL A 212 11.94 -9.88 -21.40
CA VAL A 212 12.75 -10.87 -20.72
C VAL A 212 11.97 -11.56 -19.60
N TYR A 213 12.22 -12.84 -19.40
CA TYR A 213 11.65 -13.65 -18.32
C TYR A 213 12.73 -14.25 -17.46
N GLY A 214 12.62 -14.09 -16.14
CA GLY A 214 13.59 -14.63 -15.20
C GLY A 214 13.20 -14.42 -13.74
N ALA A 215 14.09 -14.86 -12.83
CA ALA A 215 13.91 -14.57 -11.41
C ALA A 215 14.04 -13.05 -11.16
N ILE A 216 13.13 -12.49 -10.36
CA ILE A 216 13.13 -11.04 -10.09
C ILE A 216 14.45 -10.58 -9.46
N ALA A 217 15.11 -11.43 -8.69
CA ALA A 217 16.41 -11.12 -8.12
C ALA A 217 17.52 -10.93 -9.18
N SER A 218 17.45 -11.68 -10.29
CA SER A 218 18.42 -11.58 -11.40
C SER A 218 18.01 -10.53 -12.45
N LEU A 219 16.71 -10.19 -12.54
CA LEU A 219 16.22 -9.18 -13.46
C LEU A 219 16.54 -7.74 -13.03
N GLN A 220 16.98 -7.51 -11.79
CA GLN A 220 17.41 -6.19 -11.37
C GLN A 220 18.55 -5.73 -12.29
N PRO A 221 18.43 -4.59 -12.97
CA PRO A 221 19.56 -4.04 -13.68
C PRO A 221 20.70 -3.94 -12.66
N SER A 222 21.83 -4.55 -12.98
CA SER A 222 23.07 -4.25 -12.26
C SER A 222 23.15 -2.74 -12.26
N ALA A 223 22.91 -2.11 -11.10
CA ALA A 223 22.89 -0.67 -11.02
C ALA A 223 24.16 -0.22 -11.74
N PRO A 224 24.10 0.61 -12.79
CA PRO A 224 25.30 1.21 -13.30
C PRO A 224 25.95 1.76 -12.06
N SER A 225 27.20 1.36 -11.78
CA SER A 225 27.98 1.85 -10.66
C SER A 225 28.20 3.36 -10.87
N ARG A 226 27.13 4.12 -10.87
CA ARG A 226 27.16 5.48 -10.42
C ARG A 226 27.49 5.34 -8.96
N SER A 227 28.79 5.18 -8.71
CA SER A 227 29.38 5.57 -7.45
C SER A 227 28.75 6.91 -7.15
N MET A 228 27.65 6.90 -6.36
CA MET A 228 27.30 8.11 -5.63
C MET A 228 28.62 8.52 -5.03
N PRO A 229 29.11 9.73 -5.33
CA PRO A 229 30.33 10.18 -4.69
C PRO A 229 30.08 9.92 -3.22
N ARG A 230 30.88 9.03 -2.63
CA ARG A 230 30.94 8.85 -1.18
C ARG A 230 31.31 10.21 -0.66
N GLY A 231 30.28 11.05 -0.51
CA GLY A 231 30.45 12.32 0.16
C GLY A 231 31.06 11.97 1.49
N ARG A 232 32.33 12.37 1.67
CA ARG A 232 32.99 12.38 2.97
C ARG A 232 31.93 12.77 3.98
N PRO A 233 31.84 12.10 5.14
CA PRO A 233 30.89 12.46 6.16
C PRO A 233 31.18 13.91 6.56
N GLU A 234 30.48 14.84 5.91
CA GLU A 234 30.50 16.25 6.32
C GLU A 234 29.77 16.34 7.66
N ILE A 235 30.51 16.06 8.72
CA ILE A 235 30.09 16.32 10.10
C ILE A 235 29.57 17.74 10.22
N GLY A 236 30.19 18.70 9.48
CA GLY A 236 29.73 20.06 9.38
C GLY A 236 28.35 20.27 8.71
N ARG A 237 27.95 19.39 7.78
CA ARG A 237 26.62 19.46 7.14
C ARG A 237 25.52 18.93 8.05
N ARG A 238 25.81 17.88 8.84
CA ARG A 238 24.90 17.38 9.88
C ARG A 238 24.68 18.40 10.99
N LEU A 239 25.74 19.06 11.44
CA LEU A 239 25.63 20.11 12.45
C LEU A 239 24.87 21.34 11.91
N ARG A 240 25.12 21.76 10.67
CA ARG A 240 24.36 22.84 10.02
C ARG A 240 22.91 22.45 9.72
N SER A 241 22.62 21.19 9.37
CA SER A 241 21.23 20.72 9.18
C SER A 241 20.49 20.62 10.51
N LEU A 242 21.16 20.25 11.60
CA LEU A 242 20.57 20.26 12.94
C LEU A 242 20.34 21.70 13.44
N LEU A 243 21.27 22.60 13.15
CA LEU A 243 21.12 24.04 13.49
C LEU A 243 20.08 24.73 12.60
N ARG A 244 20.00 24.40 11.30
CA ARG A 244 18.90 24.86 10.42
C ARG A 244 17.54 24.30 10.84
N ARG A 245 17.46 22.99 11.17
CA ARG A 245 16.21 22.39 11.67
C ARG A 245 15.74 23.02 12.98
N ARG A 246 16.67 23.49 13.82
CA ARG A 246 16.35 24.25 15.02
C ARG A 246 15.88 25.68 14.72
N ARG A 247 16.27 26.24 13.55
CA ARG A 247 15.89 27.58 13.12
C ARG A 247 14.59 27.61 12.32
N ASP A 248 14.30 26.52 11.58
CA ASP A 248 13.08 26.39 10.75
C ASP A 248 11.87 25.86 11.52
N HIS A 249 12.10 25.25 12.69
CA HIS A 249 11.09 25.03 13.72
C HIS A 249 11.59 25.71 15.00
N PRO A 250 11.28 26.99 15.22
CA PRO A 250 11.29 27.48 16.58
C PRO A 250 10.37 26.52 17.33
N ALA A 251 10.90 25.83 18.36
CA ALA A 251 10.07 25.08 19.29
C ALA A 251 9.01 26.10 19.74
N ARG A 252 7.84 26.08 19.08
CA ARG A 252 6.71 26.90 19.49
C ARG A 252 6.35 26.34 20.85
N LEU A 253 6.95 26.94 21.89
CA LEU A 253 6.52 26.75 23.27
C LEU A 253 5.00 26.84 23.19
N ASN A 254 4.33 25.78 23.61
CA ASN A 254 2.87 25.78 23.61
C ASN A 254 2.42 27.09 24.24
N PRO A 255 1.68 27.97 23.55
CA PRO A 255 1.36 29.30 24.04
C PRO A 255 0.66 29.25 25.41
N ILE A 256 0.00 28.14 25.72
CA ILE A 256 -0.62 27.87 27.03
C ILE A 256 0.46 27.70 28.08
N LEU A 257 1.53 26.93 27.82
CA LEU A 257 2.63 26.72 28.77
C LEU A 257 3.40 28.03 29.03
N ALA A 258 3.64 28.82 28.00
CA ALA A 258 4.30 30.10 28.11
C ALA A 258 3.46 31.09 28.98
N ARG A 259 2.13 31.12 28.76
CA ARG A 259 1.22 31.95 29.58
C ARG A 259 1.16 31.50 31.03
N LEU A 260 1.13 30.16 31.23
CA LEU A 260 1.13 29.59 32.59
C LEU A 260 2.44 29.90 33.33
N ALA A 261 3.59 29.75 32.68
CA ALA A 261 4.88 30.09 33.25
C ALA A 261 4.98 31.60 33.58
N LEU A 262 4.48 32.46 32.67
CA LEU A 262 4.44 33.90 32.90
C LEU A 262 3.51 34.27 34.06
N ALA A 263 2.35 33.65 34.16
CA ALA A 263 1.42 33.87 35.28
C ALA A 263 2.05 33.46 36.63
N THR A 264 2.71 32.27 36.64
CA THR A 264 3.43 31.81 37.83
C THR A 264 4.54 32.76 38.24
N LEU A 265 5.33 33.24 37.29
CA LEU A 265 6.40 34.22 37.53
C LEU A 265 5.81 35.57 38.06
N ALA A 266 4.72 36.02 37.48
CA ALA A 266 4.05 37.25 37.92
C ALA A 266 3.56 37.13 39.35
N VAL A 267 2.88 36.05 39.73
CA VAL A 267 2.41 35.79 41.10
C VAL A 267 3.62 35.71 42.08
N PHE A 268 4.70 35.04 41.66
CA PHE A 268 5.91 34.92 42.43
C PHE A 268 6.57 36.30 42.72
N VAL A 269 6.75 37.09 41.65
CA VAL A 269 7.40 38.42 41.77
C VAL A 269 6.53 39.38 42.60
N VAL A 270 5.23 39.45 42.30
CA VAL A 270 4.30 40.33 43.02
C VAL A 270 4.18 39.91 44.50
N GLY A 271 4.05 38.61 44.75
CA GLY A 271 3.99 38.06 46.11
C GLY A 271 5.28 38.36 46.90
N THR A 272 6.44 38.11 46.29
CA THR A 272 7.73 38.38 46.95
C THR A 272 7.89 39.88 47.26
N TRP A 273 7.53 40.75 46.33
CA TRP A 273 7.60 42.20 46.56
C TRP A 273 6.66 42.65 47.68
N TYR A 274 5.42 42.14 47.75
CA TYR A 274 4.47 42.46 48.79
C TYR A 274 4.96 41.97 50.17
N PHE A 275 5.33 40.68 50.29
CA PHE A 275 5.75 40.09 51.55
C PHE A 275 7.13 40.59 52.04
N HIS A 276 7.97 41.10 51.13
CA HIS A 276 9.18 41.84 51.54
C HIS A 276 8.85 43.06 52.45
N THR A 277 7.78 43.77 52.11
CA THR A 277 7.34 44.91 52.95
C THR A 277 6.69 44.44 54.24
N VAL A 278 5.98 43.29 54.21
CA VAL A 278 5.32 42.73 55.41
C VAL A 278 6.32 42.22 56.44
N PHE A 279 7.43 41.59 55.97
CA PHE A 279 8.48 41.04 56.82
C PHE A 279 9.63 42.05 57.14
N GLY A 280 9.39 43.35 57.05
CA GLY A 280 10.31 44.36 57.45
C GLY A 280 11.57 44.52 56.59
N GLY A 281 11.49 44.12 55.29
CA GLY A 281 12.58 44.35 54.34
C GLY A 281 13.55 43.19 54.15
N ALA A 282 13.28 42.02 54.71
CA ALA A 282 14.09 40.83 54.51
C ALA A 282 13.66 40.10 53.18
N TRP A 283 14.48 40.26 52.14
CA TRP A 283 14.18 39.60 50.80
C TRP A 283 14.19 38.10 50.87
N LEU A 284 15.10 37.51 51.65
CA LEU A 284 15.23 36.04 51.73
C LEU A 284 14.00 35.45 52.43
N ASP A 285 13.49 36.08 53.50
CA ASP A 285 12.29 35.60 54.19
C ASP A 285 11.05 35.73 53.30
N ALA A 286 10.93 36.79 52.50
CA ALA A 286 9.85 36.98 51.56
C ALA A 286 9.87 35.91 50.44
N VAL A 287 11.02 35.65 49.85
CA VAL A 287 11.19 34.60 48.79
C VAL A 287 10.88 33.23 49.40
N TYR A 288 11.42 32.92 50.54
CA TYR A 288 11.17 31.66 51.27
C TYR A 288 9.67 31.45 51.54
N PHE A 289 9.01 32.45 52.10
CA PHE A 289 7.57 32.41 52.39
C PHE A 289 6.73 32.19 51.13
N VAL A 290 7.02 32.92 50.05
CA VAL A 290 6.28 32.78 48.78
C VAL A 290 6.49 31.40 48.17
N ILE A 291 7.72 30.88 48.18
CA ILE A 291 8.00 29.52 47.65
C ILE A 291 7.27 28.48 48.46
N THR A 292 7.42 28.47 49.79
CA THR A 292 6.82 27.49 50.68
C THR A 292 5.29 27.54 50.65
N THR A 293 4.72 28.72 50.44
CA THR A 293 3.28 28.93 50.33
C THR A 293 2.76 28.49 48.97
N MET A 294 3.41 28.88 47.86
CA MET A 294 3.01 28.49 46.51
C MET A 294 3.18 26.98 46.25
N THR A 295 4.21 26.36 46.84
CA THR A 295 4.43 24.90 46.77
C THR A 295 3.57 24.08 47.71
N THR A 296 2.70 24.74 48.49
CA THR A 296 1.83 24.13 49.51
C THR A 296 2.58 23.42 50.63
N THR A 297 3.86 23.74 50.81
CA THR A 297 4.69 23.15 51.91
C THR A 297 4.32 23.73 53.25
N GLY A 298 4.27 25.08 53.39
CA GLY A 298 3.76 25.82 54.51
C GLY A 298 4.31 25.41 55.88
N TYR A 299 5.59 25.60 56.15
CA TYR A 299 6.19 25.21 57.44
C TYR A 299 5.61 25.97 58.65
N GLY A 300 5.02 27.15 58.42
CA GLY A 300 4.37 27.92 59.48
C GLY A 300 5.33 28.69 60.40
N ASP A 301 6.60 28.72 60.07
CA ASP A 301 7.67 29.48 60.79
C ASP A 301 7.61 30.98 60.51
N LEU A 302 7.19 31.35 59.32
CA LEU A 302 6.86 32.70 58.91
C LEU A 302 5.37 32.84 58.67
N THR A 303 4.71 33.75 59.42
CA THR A 303 3.27 34.01 59.23
C THR A 303 3.01 35.50 59.24
N PRO A 304 2.09 36.03 58.44
CA PRO A 304 1.68 37.42 58.51
C PRO A 304 1.00 37.70 59.82
N ASP A 305 1.14 38.96 60.28
CA ASP A 305 0.52 39.43 61.52
C ASP A 305 -1.02 39.34 61.38
N ARG A 306 -1.62 38.59 62.31
CA ARG A 306 -3.09 38.38 62.32
C ARG A 306 -3.87 39.65 62.68
N SER A 307 -3.23 40.65 63.25
CA SER A 307 -3.84 41.97 63.53
C SER A 307 -4.05 42.81 62.25
N LYS A 308 -3.41 42.40 61.12
CA LYS A 308 -3.47 43.08 59.83
C LYS A 308 -4.29 42.22 58.81
N PRO A 309 -5.58 42.42 58.68
CA PRO A 309 -6.42 41.57 57.90
C PRO A 309 -6.03 41.55 56.42
N PHE A 310 -5.46 42.59 55.85
CA PHE A 310 -5.02 42.64 54.45
C PHE A 310 -3.85 41.71 54.19
N ASP A 311 -2.90 41.54 55.12
CA ASP A 311 -1.75 40.66 54.99
C ASP A 311 -2.20 39.19 55.03
N VAL A 312 -3.18 38.91 55.89
CA VAL A 312 -3.80 37.55 55.95
C VAL A 312 -4.55 37.21 54.67
N VAL A 313 -5.35 38.15 54.13
CA VAL A 313 -6.07 37.96 52.85
C VAL A 313 -5.08 37.78 51.69
N ALA A 314 -4.00 38.58 51.65
CA ALA A 314 -2.94 38.43 50.63
C ALA A 314 -2.28 37.04 50.68
N ALA A 315 -2.01 36.51 51.88
CA ALA A 315 -1.48 35.17 52.06
C ALA A 315 -2.48 34.09 51.57
N MET A 316 -3.78 34.23 51.86
CA MET A 316 -4.81 33.32 51.37
C MET A 316 -4.90 33.34 49.85
N LEU A 317 -4.83 34.51 49.19
CA LEU A 317 -4.81 34.62 47.73
C LEU A 317 -3.55 33.99 47.12
N LEU A 318 -2.40 34.15 47.79
CA LEU A 318 -1.16 33.51 47.37
C LEU A 318 -1.28 31.96 47.43
N MET A 319 -1.83 31.43 48.54
CA MET A 319 -2.08 29.99 48.68
C MET A 319 -3.01 29.45 47.59
N LEU A 320 -4.14 30.12 47.34
CA LEU A 320 -5.10 29.73 46.35
C LEU A 320 -4.50 29.75 44.92
N SER A 321 -3.75 30.81 44.60
CA SER A 321 -3.07 30.93 43.31
C SER A 321 -1.99 29.82 43.12
N GLY A 322 -1.26 29.47 44.18
CA GLY A 322 -0.28 28.40 44.18
C GLY A 322 -0.91 27.03 43.87
N ILE A 323 -2.02 26.69 44.54
CA ILE A 323 -2.74 25.43 44.31
C ILE A 323 -3.24 25.35 42.84
N ILE A 324 -3.85 26.43 42.33
CA ILE A 324 -4.39 26.48 40.97
C ILE A 324 -3.26 26.31 39.95
N LEU A 325 -2.18 27.07 40.07
CA LEU A 325 -1.06 27.02 39.12
C LEU A 325 -0.35 25.68 39.16
N THR A 326 -0.11 25.09 40.31
CA THR A 326 0.49 23.76 40.46
C THR A 326 -0.38 22.70 39.85
N GLY A 327 -1.70 22.74 40.12
CA GLY A 327 -2.66 21.83 39.50
C GLY A 327 -2.68 21.89 37.96
N LEU A 328 -2.62 23.10 37.40
CA LEU A 328 -2.53 23.31 35.96
C LEU A 328 -1.22 22.77 35.36
N PHE A 329 -0.06 22.93 36.06
CA PHE A 329 1.20 22.34 35.63
C PHE A 329 1.15 20.81 35.62
N ILE A 330 0.61 20.20 36.67
CA ILE A 330 0.45 18.73 36.75
C ILE A 330 -0.48 18.23 35.63
N ALA A 331 -1.64 18.85 35.43
CA ALA A 331 -2.59 18.50 34.40
C ALA A 331 -1.99 18.60 33.00
N PHE A 332 -1.22 19.67 32.74
CA PHE A 332 -0.54 19.87 31.48
C PHE A 332 0.58 18.83 31.27
N GLY A 333 1.39 18.55 32.29
CA GLY A 333 2.42 17.52 32.27
C GLY A 333 1.83 16.12 31.98
N ALA A 334 0.74 15.76 32.66
CA ALA A 334 0.01 14.53 32.41
C ALA A 334 -0.52 14.46 30.96
N SER A 335 -1.05 15.56 30.44
CA SER A 335 -1.54 15.61 29.05
C SER A 335 -0.43 15.43 28.01
N LEU A 336 0.78 15.92 28.28
CA LEU A 336 1.95 15.69 27.43
C LEU A 336 2.38 14.22 27.46
N LEU A 337 2.45 13.60 28.63
CA LEU A 337 2.79 12.19 28.79
C LEU A 337 1.76 11.28 28.11
N THR A 338 0.48 11.59 28.27
CA THR A 338 -0.61 10.86 27.62
C THR A 338 -0.51 10.97 26.09
N ARG A 339 -0.28 12.18 25.54
CA ARG A 339 -0.09 12.34 24.07
C ARG A 339 1.10 11.55 23.56
N VAL A 340 2.23 11.57 24.22
CA VAL A 340 3.41 10.80 23.85
C VAL A 340 3.11 9.30 23.89
N HIS A 341 2.39 8.85 24.89
CA HIS A 341 2.01 7.44 25.04
C HIS A 341 1.01 6.99 23.96
N TRP A 342 0.00 7.80 23.63
CA TRP A 342 -0.95 7.53 22.56
C TRP A 342 -0.28 7.48 21.18
N VAL A 343 0.61 8.41 20.85
CA VAL A 343 1.36 8.41 19.59
C VAL A 343 2.28 7.19 19.51
N THR A 344 2.86 6.77 20.62
CA THR A 344 3.71 5.57 20.68
C THR A 344 2.90 4.27 20.56
N MET A 345 1.70 4.22 21.15
CA MET A 345 0.80 3.08 21.05
C MET A 345 0.15 2.94 19.66
N GLN A 346 -0.06 4.05 18.94
CA GLN A 346 -0.59 4.03 17.58
C GLN A 346 0.45 3.67 16.50
N GLY A 347 1.68 3.31 16.87
CA GLY A 347 2.71 2.91 15.91
C GLY A 347 3.22 4.04 15.00
N LEU A 348 2.87 5.30 15.28
CA LEU A 348 3.25 6.48 14.49
C LEU A 348 4.69 6.93 14.81
N ARG A 349 5.67 6.07 14.56
CA ARG A 349 7.09 6.43 14.70
C ARG A 349 7.66 6.82 13.34
N PRO A 350 8.41 7.94 13.24
CA PRO A 350 9.10 8.29 12.01
C PRO A 350 10.06 7.18 11.59
N VAL A 351 9.95 6.73 10.37
CA VAL A 351 10.82 5.72 9.78
C VAL A 351 12.11 6.38 9.30
N HIS A 352 13.25 5.82 9.69
CA HIS A 352 14.58 6.32 9.28
C HIS A 352 15.25 5.41 8.25
N ARG A 353 14.58 4.35 7.79
CA ARG A 353 15.11 3.41 6.80
C ARG A 353 15.32 4.09 5.45
N ARG A 354 16.25 3.53 4.66
CA ARG A 354 16.53 3.95 3.28
C ARG A 354 16.47 2.75 2.35
N GLY A 355 16.09 2.99 1.10
CA GLY A 355 15.95 1.93 0.10
C GLY A 355 14.86 0.92 0.45
N HIS A 356 13.90 1.29 1.29
CA HIS A 356 12.76 0.47 1.69
C HIS A 356 11.61 0.61 0.70
N ILE A 357 10.73 -0.36 0.69
CA ILE A 357 9.47 -0.35 -0.07
C ILE A 357 8.34 -0.01 0.89
N VAL A 358 7.50 0.96 0.51
CA VAL A 358 6.32 1.35 1.30
C VAL A 358 5.11 0.62 0.75
N VAL A 359 4.38 -0.11 1.60
CA VAL A 359 3.15 -0.84 1.26
C VAL A 359 1.98 -0.21 1.99
N CYS A 360 1.04 0.37 1.25
CA CYS A 360 -0.18 0.97 1.80
C CYS A 360 -1.35 0.00 1.64
N GLY A 361 -1.84 -0.53 2.76
CA GLY A 361 -2.89 -1.55 2.82
C GLY A 361 -2.33 -2.96 2.99
N ALA A 362 -2.63 -3.60 4.12
CA ALA A 362 -2.26 -4.97 4.47
C ALA A 362 -3.44 -5.97 4.38
N GLY A 363 -4.41 -5.69 3.52
CA GLY A 363 -5.49 -6.63 3.19
C GLY A 363 -4.97 -7.89 2.49
N SER A 364 -5.86 -8.71 1.91
CA SER A 364 -5.49 -10.02 1.32
C SER A 364 -4.37 -9.94 0.26
N ILE A 365 -4.39 -8.92 -0.62
CA ILE A 365 -3.33 -8.71 -1.61
C ILE A 365 -2.07 -8.17 -0.92
N GLY A 366 -2.24 -7.17 -0.04
CA GLY A 366 -1.14 -6.54 0.66
C GLY A 366 -0.32 -7.50 1.49
N THR A 367 -0.98 -8.41 2.23
CA THR A 367 -0.31 -9.46 2.99
C THR A 367 0.52 -10.38 2.08
N GLY A 368 -0.03 -10.79 0.93
CA GLY A 368 0.73 -11.57 -0.05
C GLY A 368 1.95 -10.82 -0.61
N VAL A 369 1.81 -9.53 -0.90
CA VAL A 369 2.93 -8.68 -1.34
C VAL A 369 4.00 -8.57 -0.26
N ILE A 370 3.60 -8.35 1.00
CA ILE A 370 4.53 -8.27 2.14
C ILE A 370 5.31 -9.57 2.27
N GLU A 371 4.67 -10.74 2.21
CA GLU A 371 5.34 -12.04 2.29
C GLU A 371 6.37 -12.24 1.17
N LEU A 372 5.99 -11.91 -0.07
CA LEU A 372 6.89 -12.03 -1.21
C LEU A 372 8.09 -11.09 -1.13
N LEU A 373 7.89 -9.85 -0.71
CA LEU A 373 8.96 -8.88 -0.55
C LEU A 373 9.90 -9.25 0.61
N LEU A 374 9.38 -9.83 1.70
CA LEU A 374 10.18 -10.35 2.80
C LEU A 374 11.00 -11.57 2.36
N ALA A 375 10.43 -12.47 1.54
CA ALA A 375 11.17 -13.59 0.95
C ALA A 375 12.30 -13.14 0.02
N LEU A 376 12.22 -11.94 -0.56
CA LEU A 376 13.27 -11.29 -1.35
C LEU A 376 14.24 -10.44 -0.50
N ASP A 377 14.19 -10.54 0.82
CA ASP A 377 15.00 -9.76 1.77
C ASP A 377 14.89 -8.23 1.56
N LYS A 378 13.70 -7.75 1.18
CA LYS A 378 13.45 -6.31 1.02
C LYS A 378 13.04 -5.68 2.34
N ARG A 379 13.54 -4.46 2.58
CA ARG A 379 13.15 -3.67 3.75
C ARG A 379 11.77 -3.06 3.51
N LEU A 380 10.86 -3.24 4.45
CA LEU A 380 9.47 -2.80 4.31
C LEU A 380 9.08 -1.76 5.35
N VAL A 381 8.19 -0.88 4.92
CA VAL A 381 7.37 -0.02 5.76
C VAL A 381 5.93 -0.25 5.35
N VAL A 382 5.11 -0.73 6.25
CA VAL A 382 3.70 -1.05 5.97
C VAL A 382 2.82 -0.02 6.65
N ILE A 383 1.85 0.54 5.94
CA ILE A 383 0.82 1.43 6.47
C ILE A 383 -0.50 0.70 6.41
N GLU A 384 -1.17 0.55 7.55
CA GLU A 384 -2.49 -0.07 7.63
C GLU A 384 -3.40 0.76 8.55
N LEU A 385 -4.64 0.99 8.12
CA LEU A 385 -5.59 1.80 8.88
C LEU A 385 -6.03 1.08 10.17
N ALA A 386 -6.32 -0.20 10.07
CA ALA A 386 -6.78 -1.04 11.16
C ALA A 386 -6.05 -2.41 11.11
N PRO A 387 -4.79 -2.47 11.59
CA PRO A 387 -4.01 -3.69 11.54
C PRO A 387 -4.61 -4.75 12.45
N ASP A 388 -4.78 -5.97 11.93
CA ASP A 388 -5.15 -7.13 12.71
C ASP A 388 -3.96 -7.66 13.55
N THR A 389 -4.24 -8.55 14.48
CA THR A 389 -3.22 -9.15 15.35
C THR A 389 -2.16 -9.90 14.53
N THR A 390 -2.55 -10.50 13.43
CA THR A 390 -1.67 -11.30 12.56
C THR A 390 -0.58 -10.44 11.91
N ILE A 391 -0.94 -9.26 11.36
CA ILE A 391 0.04 -8.37 10.75
C ILE A 391 0.96 -7.73 11.80
N VAL A 392 0.44 -7.47 13.01
CA VAL A 392 1.23 -6.92 14.12
C VAL A 392 2.27 -7.94 14.59
N GLU A 393 1.90 -9.21 14.75
CA GLU A 393 2.80 -10.30 15.11
C GLU A 393 3.88 -10.50 14.04
N ARG A 394 3.50 -10.55 12.76
CA ARG A 394 4.44 -10.64 11.64
C ARG A 394 5.41 -9.46 11.58
N ALA A 395 4.95 -8.25 11.88
CA ALA A 395 5.83 -7.08 11.90
C ALA A 395 6.94 -7.23 12.96
N ARG A 396 6.60 -7.82 14.11
CA ARG A 396 7.55 -8.13 15.19
C ARG A 396 8.52 -9.25 14.81
N GLU A 397 7.99 -10.37 14.29
CA GLU A 397 8.79 -11.54 13.91
C GLU A 397 9.75 -11.25 12.76
N ARG A 398 9.27 -10.57 11.73
CA ARG A 398 10.03 -10.27 10.50
C ARG A 398 10.71 -8.91 10.51
N GLN A 399 10.58 -8.14 11.61
CA GLN A 399 11.27 -6.86 11.86
C GLN A 399 11.05 -5.79 10.78
N PHE A 400 9.84 -5.67 10.25
CA PHE A 400 9.46 -4.53 9.41
C PHE A 400 8.71 -3.46 10.20
N ASP A 401 8.74 -2.21 9.70
CA ASP A 401 8.04 -1.10 10.36
C ASP A 401 6.56 -1.10 9.97
N LEU A 402 5.68 -1.20 10.96
CA LEU A 402 4.24 -1.10 10.79
C LEU A 402 3.76 0.25 11.35
N LEU A 403 3.16 1.07 10.48
CA LEU A 403 2.52 2.33 10.81
C LEU A 403 1.01 2.15 10.79
N THR A 404 0.37 2.39 11.92
CA THR A 404 -1.09 2.37 12.01
C THR A 404 -1.63 3.75 11.65
N GLY A 405 -2.38 3.86 10.55
CA GLY A 405 -2.95 5.14 10.13
C GLY A 405 -3.46 5.14 8.70
N ASP A 406 -4.10 6.24 8.37
CA ASP A 406 -4.64 6.49 7.04
C ASP A 406 -3.51 6.92 6.09
N ALA A 407 -3.23 6.10 5.07
CA ALA A 407 -2.17 6.34 4.10
C ALA A 407 -2.45 7.53 3.15
N SER A 408 -3.70 8.02 3.05
CA SER A 408 -4.03 9.21 2.26
C SER A 408 -3.60 10.50 2.95
N ARG A 409 -3.41 10.46 4.28
CA ARG A 409 -3.05 11.64 5.04
C ARG A 409 -1.58 12.00 4.86
N ASP A 410 -1.33 13.26 4.56
CA ASP A 410 0.02 13.83 4.43
C ASP A 410 0.89 13.55 5.64
N THR A 411 0.34 13.66 6.85
CA THR A 411 1.04 13.40 8.11
C THR A 411 1.55 11.95 8.22
N THR A 412 0.80 10.97 7.72
CA THR A 412 1.20 9.56 7.71
C THR A 412 2.30 9.31 6.68
N LEU A 413 2.16 9.87 5.48
CA LEU A 413 3.17 9.77 4.43
C LEU A 413 4.50 10.44 4.81
N ASP A 414 4.46 11.53 5.59
CA ASP A 414 5.67 12.21 6.08
C ASP A 414 6.49 11.34 7.03
N LEU A 415 5.83 10.42 7.76
CA LEU A 415 6.51 9.49 8.65
C LEU A 415 7.27 8.38 7.92
N CYS A 416 6.94 8.11 6.65
CA CYS A 416 7.48 6.98 5.88
C CYS A 416 8.85 7.23 5.25
N ASN A 417 9.46 8.43 5.38
CA ASN A 417 10.71 8.79 4.73
C ASN A 417 10.73 8.51 3.21
N LEU A 418 9.66 8.93 2.52
CA LEU A 418 9.46 8.67 1.09
C LEU A 418 10.60 9.20 0.20
N GLY A 419 11.30 10.26 0.64
CA GLY A 419 12.46 10.80 -0.06
C GLY A 419 13.62 9.82 -0.21
N ALA A 420 13.69 8.79 0.63
CA ALA A 420 14.72 7.75 0.61
C ALA A 420 14.11 6.35 0.33
N ALA A 421 12.83 6.24 0.02
CA ALA A 421 12.17 4.99 -0.34
C ALA A 421 12.56 4.54 -1.76
N HIS A 422 12.61 3.23 -1.98
CA HIS A 422 12.82 2.62 -3.29
C HIS A 422 11.57 2.72 -4.16
N SER A 423 10.43 2.32 -3.61
CA SER A 423 9.13 2.36 -4.29
C SER A 423 7.99 2.43 -3.28
N LEU A 424 6.78 2.75 -3.77
CA LEU A 424 5.54 2.72 -3.01
C LEU A 424 4.50 1.87 -3.74
N ILE A 425 3.75 1.08 -2.98
CA ILE A 425 2.65 0.25 -3.47
C ILE A 425 1.38 0.64 -2.73
N ALA A 426 0.33 1.06 -3.46
CA ALA A 426 -0.99 1.35 -2.88
C ALA A 426 -1.98 0.23 -3.24
N LEU A 427 -2.46 -0.51 -2.23
CA LEU A 427 -3.24 -1.74 -2.35
C LEU A 427 -4.57 -1.69 -1.58
N THR A 428 -5.09 -0.52 -1.29
CA THR A 428 -6.39 -0.42 -0.61
C THR A 428 -7.51 -0.95 -1.51
N ASN A 429 -8.68 -1.16 -0.94
CA ASN A 429 -9.85 -1.65 -1.69
C ASN A 429 -10.55 -0.54 -2.50
N VAL A 430 -10.12 0.70 -2.37
CA VAL A 430 -10.74 1.88 -2.98
C VAL A 430 -9.77 2.52 -3.97
N ASP A 431 -10.11 2.51 -5.26
CA ASP A 431 -9.24 2.98 -6.35
C ASP A 431 -8.91 4.46 -6.24
N THR A 432 -9.89 5.30 -5.85
CA THR A 432 -9.68 6.74 -5.63
C THR A 432 -8.69 7.02 -4.50
N LEU A 433 -8.75 6.23 -3.43
CA LEU A 433 -7.82 6.33 -2.31
C LEU A 433 -6.39 5.94 -2.73
N ASN A 434 -6.25 4.89 -3.53
CA ASN A 434 -4.95 4.48 -4.08
C ASN A 434 -4.33 5.59 -4.95
N LEU A 435 -5.16 6.30 -5.71
CA LEU A 435 -4.73 7.43 -6.52
C LEU A 435 -4.31 8.63 -5.64
N GLU A 436 -5.07 8.93 -4.58
CA GLU A 436 -4.74 10.00 -3.62
C GLU A 436 -3.40 9.73 -2.93
N ILE A 437 -3.18 8.51 -2.45
CA ILE A 437 -1.91 8.06 -1.88
C ILE A 437 -0.76 8.27 -2.87
N ALA A 438 -0.97 7.91 -4.14
CA ALA A 438 0.04 8.08 -5.18
C ALA A 438 0.40 9.53 -5.44
N LEU A 439 -0.58 10.41 -5.49
CA LEU A 439 -0.38 11.85 -5.67
C LEU A 439 0.38 12.45 -4.49
N GLY A 440 -0.01 12.12 -3.27
CA GLY A 440 0.68 12.53 -2.05
C GLY A 440 2.13 12.05 -2.00
N ALA A 441 2.38 10.81 -2.41
CA ALA A 441 3.73 10.23 -2.50
C ALA A 441 4.56 10.90 -3.60
N ARG A 442 3.97 11.20 -4.76
CA ARG A 442 4.63 11.87 -5.88
C ARG A 442 5.07 13.29 -5.54
N ALA A 443 4.26 14.01 -4.76
CA ALA A 443 4.62 15.35 -4.27
C ALA A 443 5.90 15.33 -3.41
N ARG A 444 6.15 14.24 -2.68
CA ARG A 444 7.32 14.07 -1.80
C ARG A 444 8.55 13.51 -2.49
N ASN A 445 8.34 12.62 -3.44
CA ASN A 445 9.42 12.03 -4.24
C ASN A 445 9.00 11.90 -5.71
N PRO A 446 9.33 12.90 -6.54
CA PRO A 446 8.92 12.95 -7.94
C PRO A 446 9.47 11.83 -8.84
N THR A 447 10.53 11.14 -8.41
CA THR A 447 11.21 10.10 -9.22
C THR A 447 10.94 8.68 -8.75
N MET A 448 10.34 8.50 -7.55
CA MET A 448 10.09 7.21 -6.96
C MET A 448 9.07 6.40 -7.80
N PRO A 449 9.32 5.12 -8.09
CA PRO A 449 8.33 4.24 -8.69
C PRO A 449 7.11 4.08 -7.78
N ILE A 450 5.92 4.16 -8.36
CA ILE A 450 4.64 3.99 -7.64
C ILE A 450 3.83 2.93 -8.36
N VAL A 451 3.41 1.92 -7.62
CA VAL A 451 2.57 0.81 -8.10
C VAL A 451 1.20 0.95 -7.48
N LEU A 452 0.15 0.91 -8.30
CA LEU A 452 -1.23 1.11 -7.87
C LEU A 452 -2.08 -0.12 -8.17
N ARG A 453 -2.97 -0.45 -7.24
CA ARG A 453 -4.12 -1.30 -7.53
C ARG A 453 -5.25 -0.44 -8.08
N ILE A 454 -5.72 -0.78 -9.29
CA ILE A 454 -6.90 -0.20 -9.91
C ILE A 454 -7.77 -1.37 -10.37
N ALA A 455 -8.96 -1.48 -9.81
CA ALA A 455 -9.93 -2.54 -10.13
C ALA A 455 -10.87 -2.12 -11.25
N GLU A 456 -11.15 -0.82 -11.38
CA GLU A 456 -12.14 -0.30 -12.31
C GLU A 456 -11.51 0.06 -13.67
N ALA A 457 -12.03 -0.57 -14.74
CA ALA A 457 -11.52 -0.37 -16.09
C ALA A 457 -11.73 1.07 -16.63
N SER A 458 -12.67 1.82 -16.07
CA SER A 458 -12.94 3.22 -16.43
C SER A 458 -11.76 4.15 -16.14
N PHE A 459 -10.94 3.84 -15.14
CA PHE A 459 -9.74 4.61 -14.83
C PHE A 459 -8.58 4.34 -15.79
N CYS A 460 -8.58 3.21 -16.50
CA CYS A 460 -7.51 2.85 -17.43
C CYS A 460 -7.60 3.58 -18.79
N GLY A 461 -8.71 4.27 -19.09
CA GLY A 461 -8.96 4.96 -20.36
C GLY A 461 -8.81 6.48 -20.32
N VAL A 462 -8.39 7.07 -19.21
CA VAL A 462 -8.27 8.52 -19.07
C VAL A 462 -6.93 8.99 -19.60
N ASP A 463 -6.94 9.36 -20.88
CA ASP A 463 -5.81 10.01 -21.58
C ASP A 463 -5.67 11.47 -21.09
N ARG A 464 -5.20 11.65 -19.86
CA ARG A 464 -4.86 12.98 -19.34
C ARG A 464 -3.35 13.16 -19.32
N PRO A 465 -2.82 14.31 -19.83
CA PRO A 465 -1.38 14.53 -19.92
C PRO A 465 -0.62 14.50 -18.59
N ALA A 466 -1.34 14.54 -17.45
CA ALA A 466 -0.78 14.36 -16.11
C ALA A 466 -0.57 12.89 -15.72
N PHE A 467 -1.25 11.95 -16.39
CA PHE A 467 -1.23 10.53 -16.11
C PHE A 467 -0.98 9.76 -17.40
N ARG A 468 0.22 9.80 -17.93
CA ARG A 468 0.59 8.86 -18.98
C ARG A 468 0.80 7.49 -18.34
N LEU A 469 -0.27 6.72 -18.28
CA LEU A 469 -0.15 5.27 -18.31
C LEU A 469 0.57 4.94 -19.62
N ARG A 470 1.72 4.31 -19.54
CA ARG A 470 2.52 3.99 -20.72
C ARG A 470 1.76 2.94 -21.53
N ASP A 471 0.95 3.38 -22.51
CA ASP A 471 0.34 2.51 -23.51
C ASP A 471 1.40 1.71 -24.30
N ASP A 472 2.64 2.17 -24.27
CA ASP A 472 3.78 1.54 -24.94
C ASP A 472 4.09 0.14 -24.40
N LEU A 473 3.77 -0.16 -23.14
CA LEU A 473 3.94 -1.50 -22.55
C LEU A 473 2.92 -2.52 -23.07
N PHE A 474 1.90 -2.09 -23.82
CA PHE A 474 0.82 -2.93 -24.32
C PHE A 474 0.78 -3.07 -25.84
N ARG A 475 1.74 -2.50 -26.59
CA ARG A 475 1.75 -2.58 -28.07
C ARG A 475 1.94 -3.99 -28.59
N GLY A 476 2.54 -4.91 -27.83
CA GLY A 476 2.72 -6.32 -28.19
C GLY A 476 1.66 -7.27 -27.63
N CYS A 477 0.74 -6.82 -26.79
CA CYS A 477 -0.32 -7.66 -26.26
C CYS A 477 -1.56 -7.54 -27.17
N PRO A 478 -2.15 -8.63 -27.69
CA PRO A 478 -3.34 -8.53 -28.51
C PRO A 478 -4.41 -7.75 -27.77
N ARG A 479 -4.96 -6.72 -28.40
CA ARG A 479 -5.83 -5.65 -27.86
C ARG A 479 -7.08 -6.10 -27.08
N ARG A 480 -7.24 -7.38 -26.76
CA ARG A 480 -8.46 -7.95 -26.19
C ARG A 480 -8.32 -8.72 -24.87
N SER A 481 -7.14 -9.02 -24.33
CA SER A 481 -7.10 -9.73 -23.05
C SER A 481 -7.25 -8.75 -21.90
N ARG A 482 -8.45 -8.67 -21.33
CA ARG A 482 -8.80 -7.88 -20.13
C ARG A 482 -7.97 -8.28 -18.88
N PHE A 483 -7.23 -9.36 -18.94
CA PHE A 483 -6.39 -9.88 -17.85
C PHE A 483 -5.11 -9.07 -17.61
N CYS A 484 -4.62 -8.30 -18.60
CA CYS A 484 -3.45 -7.41 -18.44
C CYS A 484 -3.77 -6.10 -17.67
N ARG A 485 -5.03 -5.87 -17.30
CA ARG A 485 -5.47 -4.61 -16.68
C ARG A 485 -5.36 -4.53 -15.16
N ALA A 486 -4.97 -5.62 -14.50
CA ALA A 486 -5.02 -5.68 -13.04
C ALA A 486 -3.84 -4.99 -12.31
N VAL A 487 -2.75 -4.66 -13.01
CA VAL A 487 -1.57 -4.02 -12.41
C VAL A 487 -1.19 -2.80 -13.22
N ALA A 488 -1.59 -1.63 -12.79
CA ALA A 488 -1.14 -0.37 -13.37
C ALA A 488 0.15 0.10 -12.68
N VAL A 489 1.28 0.00 -13.39
CA VAL A 489 2.53 0.62 -12.95
C VAL A 489 2.56 2.05 -13.48
N LEU A 490 2.32 3.00 -12.61
CA LEU A 490 2.33 4.41 -12.96
C LEU A 490 3.77 4.92 -13.02
N ARG A 491 4.36 4.94 -14.22
CA ARG A 491 5.65 5.58 -14.45
C ARG A 491 5.39 7.01 -14.95
N ILE A 492 5.37 7.98 -14.03
CA ILE A 492 5.31 9.39 -14.42
C ILE A 492 6.72 9.81 -14.81
N THR A 493 7.02 9.81 -16.12
CA THR A 493 8.26 10.37 -16.64
C THR A 493 8.15 11.89 -16.72
N ARG A 494 9.17 12.58 -16.20
CA ARG A 494 9.33 14.03 -16.36
C ARG A 494 9.40 14.33 -17.87
N THR A 495 8.42 15.03 -18.43
CA THR A 495 8.52 15.55 -19.79
C THR A 495 9.78 16.41 -19.87
N ARG A 496 10.74 16.04 -20.74
CA ARG A 496 11.77 16.95 -21.20
C ARG A 496 11.06 18.22 -21.64
N ARG A 497 11.44 19.37 -21.09
CA ARG A 497 11.01 20.67 -21.62
C ARG A 497 11.34 20.65 -23.10
N LEU A 498 10.33 20.68 -23.94
CA LEU A 498 10.52 21.01 -25.35
C LEU A 498 11.22 22.36 -25.41
N PRO A 499 12.23 22.52 -26.25
CA PRO A 499 12.83 23.84 -26.46
C PRO A 499 11.73 24.80 -26.92
N ARG A 500 11.65 25.95 -26.28
CA ARG A 500 10.78 27.04 -26.69
C ARG A 500 11.13 27.36 -28.15
N SER A 501 10.32 26.90 -29.09
CA SER A 501 10.32 27.41 -30.45
C SER A 501 9.92 28.88 -30.35
N GLY A 502 10.82 29.76 -30.71
CA GLY A 502 10.58 31.20 -30.79
C GLY A 502 9.41 31.46 -31.75
N VAL A 503 8.27 31.79 -31.19
CA VAL A 503 7.21 32.46 -31.96
C VAL A 503 7.63 33.92 -32.07
N ARG A 504 8.12 34.29 -33.24
CA ARG A 504 8.24 35.70 -33.64
C ARG A 504 6.84 36.29 -33.69
N ASP A 505 6.62 37.25 -32.85
CA ASP A 505 5.52 38.21 -32.91
C ASP A 505 5.53 38.91 -34.25
N ARG A 506 4.53 38.67 -35.09
CA ARG A 506 4.15 39.57 -36.20
C ARG A 506 2.72 39.97 -35.92
N GLY A 507 2.63 41.18 -35.38
CA GLY A 507 1.40 41.94 -35.43
C GLY A 507 0.94 42.14 -36.88
N ASP A 508 -0.34 41.99 -37.10
CA ASP A 508 -1.17 42.73 -38.05
C ASP A 508 -2.62 42.36 -37.83
N TRP A 509 -3.29 43.18 -37.04
CA TRP A 509 -4.74 43.30 -37.06
C TRP A 509 -5.07 44.64 -37.74
N GLN A 510 -5.41 44.63 -39.02
CA GLN A 510 -6.26 45.63 -39.67
C GLN A 510 -7.05 44.96 -40.79
N ARG A 511 -8.29 44.75 -40.62
CA ARG A 511 -9.59 45.02 -41.27
C ARG A 511 -10.62 43.90 -41.03
#